data_17dd5bd2ec1108908dab3901aaa1debf
#
_entry.id   17dd5bd2ec1108908dab3901aaa1debf
#
_cell.length_a   1.000
_cell.length_b   1.000
_cell.length_c   1.000
_cell.angle_alpha   90.00
_cell.angle_beta   90.00
_cell.angle_gamma   90.00
#
_symmetry.space_group_name_H-M   'P 1'
#
loop_
_entity.id
_entity.type
_entity.pdbx_description
1 polymer ?
#
loop_
_entity_poly.entity_id
_entity_poly.type
_entity_poly.pdbx_seq_one_letter_code
_entity_poly.pdbx_strand_id
1 'polypeptide(L)'
;MKRLVCLVLVLVLAGCGAAGEETLSTASALTVECLTEEQDFGGFTASPIADGESAELLVRAVLARYPTGFADQWGRGQILLVSDLRGTDRFTGGDYAGFTQRVGDGWRMVLDGDRLTAGTIHHEIAHILDGLLTEAGVLTEADWMALCPGGFSYGPEQTLYPDFFVDEYAMTDIREDRARTFEEAIRRGPGAYADAPALWLKLEYFSRAIRTHFDTTLWPEKTVWELGLE
;
A
#
# COMPACT_ATOMS: atom_id res chain seq x y z
N MET A 1 3.88 25.79 9.51
CA MET A 1 3.11 24.83 8.69
C MET A 1 3.43 23.47 9.28
N LYS A 2 2.48 22.85 9.96
CA LYS A 2 2.67 21.51 10.55
C LYS A 2 2.62 20.51 9.39
N ARG A 3 3.73 19.84 9.10
CA ARG A 3 3.78 18.75 8.10
C ARG A 3 2.99 17.58 8.68
N LEU A 4 1.95 17.16 7.96
CA LEU A 4 1.19 15.95 8.24
C LEU A 4 2.12 14.78 7.93
N VAL A 5 2.64 14.12 8.94
CA VAL A 5 3.39 12.87 8.78
C VAL A 5 2.35 11.76 8.76
N CYS A 6 2.06 11.23 7.59
CA CYS A 6 1.24 10.04 7.41
C CYS A 6 2.14 8.84 7.70
N LEU A 7 2.11 8.31 8.91
CA LEU A 7 2.85 7.10 9.27
C LEU A 7 1.91 5.90 9.02
N VAL A 8 2.15 5.13 7.99
CA VAL A 8 1.44 3.87 7.74
C VAL A 8 2.32 2.74 8.28
N LEU A 9 1.92 2.10 9.35
CA LEU A 9 2.62 0.96 9.93
C LEU A 9 1.85 -0.31 9.56
N VAL A 10 2.41 -1.14 8.69
CA VAL A 10 1.87 -2.48 8.43
C VAL A 10 2.33 -3.39 9.57
N LEU A 11 1.46 -3.59 10.56
CA LEU A 11 1.71 -4.56 11.62
C LEU A 11 1.25 -5.96 11.18
N VAL A 12 2.21 -6.81 10.85
CA VAL A 12 1.98 -8.26 10.87
C VAL A 12 2.11 -8.70 12.33
N LEU A 13 1.04 -8.59 13.10
CA LEU A 13 0.99 -9.18 14.44
C LEU A 13 0.65 -10.67 14.32
N ALA A 14 1.66 -11.52 14.43
CA ALA A 14 1.48 -12.87 14.91
C ALA A 14 1.19 -12.79 16.42
N GLY A 15 -0.04 -12.45 16.80
CA GLY A 15 -0.51 -12.37 18.17
C GLY A 15 -1.38 -13.58 18.50
N CYS A 16 -0.88 -14.53 19.27
CA CYS A 16 -1.71 -15.48 20.02
C CYS A 16 -2.51 -14.73 21.09
N GLY A 17 -3.74 -14.37 20.76
CA GLY A 17 -4.76 -13.89 21.69
C GLY A 17 -6.10 -14.32 21.15
N ALA A 18 -6.90 -15.04 21.95
CA ALA A 18 -8.22 -15.51 21.59
C ALA A 18 -9.21 -14.33 21.44
N ALA A 19 -9.13 -13.64 20.32
CA ALA A 19 -10.20 -12.83 19.77
C ALA A 19 -10.83 -13.65 18.65
N GLY A 20 -12.16 -13.65 18.54
CA GLY A 20 -12.87 -14.46 17.55
C GLY A 20 -12.24 -14.28 16.16
N GLU A 21 -12.10 -15.38 15.42
CA GLU A 21 -11.56 -15.38 14.08
C GLU A 21 -12.41 -14.45 13.18
N GLU A 22 -11.94 -13.23 12.97
CA GLU A 22 -12.48 -12.39 11.90
C GLU A 22 -12.15 -13.04 10.57
N THR A 23 -13.15 -13.49 9.85
CA THR A 23 -13.01 -14.01 8.49
C THR A 23 -13.64 -13.04 7.51
N LEU A 24 -12.95 -12.76 6.41
CA LEU A 24 -13.55 -12.02 5.28
C LEU A 24 -14.70 -12.87 4.68
N SER A 25 -15.66 -12.18 4.07
CA SER A 25 -16.77 -12.82 3.37
C SER A 25 -16.27 -13.91 2.41
N THR A 26 -17.01 -15.01 2.31
CA THR A 26 -16.68 -16.14 1.41
C THR A 26 -16.84 -15.83 -0.08
N ALA A 27 -17.28 -14.61 -0.44
CA ALA A 27 -17.35 -14.16 -1.82
C ALA A 27 -15.92 -13.92 -2.36
N SER A 28 -15.62 -14.43 -3.53
CA SER A 28 -14.29 -14.43 -4.15
C SER A 28 -13.93 -13.11 -4.85
N ALA A 29 -14.49 -11.99 -4.43
CA ALA A 29 -14.26 -10.70 -5.08
C ALA A 29 -13.85 -9.66 -4.05
N LEU A 30 -13.09 -8.66 -4.50
CA LEU A 30 -12.81 -7.46 -3.74
C LEU A 30 -14.12 -6.72 -3.44
N THR A 31 -14.43 -6.48 -2.17
CA THR A 31 -15.59 -5.68 -1.74
C THR A 31 -15.15 -4.27 -1.33
N VAL A 32 -16.02 -3.28 -1.57
CA VAL A 32 -15.86 -1.92 -1.03
C VAL A 32 -17.07 -1.65 -0.15
N GLU A 33 -16.83 -1.39 1.11
CA GLU A 33 -17.86 -1.26 2.14
C GLU A 33 -17.60 -0.03 3.00
N CYS A 34 -18.64 0.57 3.54
CA CYS A 34 -18.54 1.63 4.55
C CYS A 34 -18.66 1.03 5.94
N LEU A 35 -17.81 1.48 6.86
CA LEU A 35 -17.91 1.13 8.28
C LEU A 35 -19.24 1.67 8.84
N THR A 36 -19.97 0.84 9.58
CA THR A 36 -21.28 1.19 10.15
C THR A 36 -21.27 1.40 11.66
N GLU A 37 -20.24 0.92 12.33
CA GLU A 37 -20.04 1.05 13.79
C GLU A 37 -18.55 1.35 14.07
N GLU A 38 -18.25 1.93 15.23
CA GLU A 38 -16.85 2.11 15.65
C GLU A 38 -16.14 0.77 15.74
N GLN A 39 -14.91 0.71 15.23
CA GLN A 39 -14.13 -0.53 15.22
C GLN A 39 -12.69 -0.29 15.66
N ASP A 40 -12.16 -1.28 16.43
CA ASP A 40 -10.75 -1.44 16.74
C ASP A 40 -10.15 -2.53 15.83
N PHE A 41 -9.05 -2.19 15.17
CA PHE A 41 -8.34 -3.06 14.23
C PHE A 41 -7.02 -3.60 14.83
N GLY A 42 -6.88 -3.59 16.15
CA GLY A 42 -5.68 -4.12 16.81
C GLY A 42 -4.47 -3.17 16.73
N GLY A 43 -4.66 -1.90 16.96
CA GLY A 43 -3.64 -0.84 16.91
C GLY A 43 -4.13 0.42 16.22
N PHE A 44 -5.31 0.32 15.61
CA PHE A 44 -6.01 1.43 14.97
C PHE A 44 -7.48 1.43 15.38
N THR A 45 -8.04 2.61 15.56
CA THR A 45 -9.49 2.80 15.73
C THR A 45 -10.03 3.66 14.62
N ALA A 46 -11.28 3.44 14.26
CA ALA A 46 -11.98 4.26 13.27
C ALA A 46 -13.46 4.38 13.59
N SER A 47 -14.06 5.45 13.11
CA SER A 47 -15.49 5.74 13.19
C SER A 47 -16.20 5.49 11.86
N PRO A 48 -17.53 5.31 11.88
CA PRO A 48 -18.32 5.25 10.67
C PRO A 48 -18.17 6.50 9.82
N ILE A 49 -18.07 6.33 8.49
CA ILE A 49 -18.07 7.45 7.56
C ILE A 49 -19.51 7.90 7.30
N ALA A 50 -19.75 9.22 7.38
CA ALA A 50 -21.10 9.78 7.23
C ALA A 50 -21.56 9.79 5.76
N ASP A 51 -20.64 10.07 4.83
CA ASP A 51 -20.86 10.08 3.38
C ASP A 51 -19.71 9.36 2.70
N GLY A 52 -19.90 8.08 2.43
CA GLY A 52 -18.89 7.24 1.78
C GLY A 52 -18.93 7.27 0.25
N GLU A 53 -19.94 7.90 -0.37
CA GLU A 53 -20.15 7.83 -1.83
C GLU A 53 -18.95 8.43 -2.59
N SER A 54 -18.49 9.60 -2.18
CA SER A 54 -17.35 10.27 -2.82
C SER A 54 -16.06 9.46 -2.66
N ALA A 55 -15.84 8.87 -1.48
CA ALA A 55 -14.69 8.00 -1.22
C ALA A 55 -14.75 6.71 -2.05
N GLU A 56 -15.93 6.08 -2.15
CA GLU A 56 -16.13 4.90 -2.97
C GLU A 56 -15.91 5.18 -4.46
N LEU A 57 -16.43 6.30 -4.97
CA LEU A 57 -16.19 6.72 -6.34
C LEU A 57 -14.71 6.92 -6.64
N LEU A 58 -13.95 7.52 -5.72
CA LEU A 58 -12.51 7.68 -5.86
C LEU A 58 -11.79 6.33 -5.88
N VAL A 59 -12.12 5.41 -4.97
CA VAL A 59 -11.56 4.06 -4.93
C VAL A 59 -11.81 3.34 -6.26
N ARG A 60 -13.05 3.34 -6.74
CA ARG A 60 -13.41 2.70 -8.02
C ARG A 60 -12.70 3.34 -9.21
N ALA A 61 -12.57 4.67 -9.24
CA ALA A 61 -11.84 5.39 -10.28
C ALA A 61 -10.34 5.03 -10.29
N VAL A 62 -9.74 4.88 -9.11
CA VAL A 62 -8.33 4.45 -9.00
C VAL A 62 -8.17 2.99 -9.44
N LEU A 63 -9.02 2.07 -8.96
CA LEU A 63 -8.96 0.66 -9.35
C LEU A 63 -9.14 0.46 -10.87
N ALA A 64 -9.97 1.28 -11.51
CA ALA A 64 -10.17 1.24 -12.97
C ALA A 64 -8.92 1.61 -13.79
N ARG A 65 -7.88 2.17 -13.19
CA ARG A 65 -6.60 2.47 -13.84
C ARG A 65 -5.69 1.24 -13.94
N TYR A 66 -5.96 0.22 -13.14
CA TYR A 66 -5.19 -1.04 -13.14
C TYR A 66 -5.69 -1.98 -14.24
N PRO A 67 -4.86 -2.95 -14.66
CA PRO A 67 -5.26 -3.92 -15.66
C PRO A 67 -6.52 -4.69 -15.28
N THR A 68 -7.32 -5.05 -16.26
CA THR A 68 -8.50 -5.90 -16.05
C THR A 68 -8.14 -7.20 -15.34
N GLY A 69 -8.90 -7.56 -14.31
CA GLY A 69 -8.68 -8.77 -13.52
C GLY A 69 -7.49 -8.69 -12.54
N PHE A 70 -6.82 -7.54 -12.42
CA PHE A 70 -5.68 -7.38 -11.52
C PHE A 70 -6.08 -7.58 -10.04
N ALA A 71 -7.10 -6.87 -9.59
CA ALA A 71 -7.57 -6.97 -8.22
C ALA A 71 -8.17 -8.35 -7.89
N ASP A 72 -8.70 -9.06 -8.87
CA ASP A 72 -9.26 -10.41 -8.69
C ASP A 72 -8.17 -11.44 -8.32
N GLN A 73 -6.91 -11.13 -8.63
CA GLN A 73 -5.76 -11.98 -8.35
C GLN A 73 -5.13 -11.74 -6.98
N TRP A 74 -5.62 -10.76 -6.20
CA TRP A 74 -5.12 -10.51 -4.83
C TRP A 74 -5.63 -11.54 -3.81
N GLY A 75 -6.52 -12.43 -4.22
CA GLY A 75 -7.26 -13.31 -3.33
C GLY A 75 -8.49 -12.61 -2.75
N ARG A 76 -8.91 -13.01 -1.56
CA ARG A 76 -10.03 -12.34 -0.88
C ARG A 76 -9.59 -10.95 -0.44
N GLY A 77 -10.43 -9.94 -0.65
CA GLY A 77 -10.12 -8.57 -0.30
C GLY A 77 -11.33 -7.78 0.17
N GLN A 78 -11.11 -6.89 1.12
CA GLN A 78 -12.09 -5.90 1.58
C GLN A 78 -11.42 -4.54 1.60
N ILE A 79 -12.06 -3.55 0.97
CA ILE A 79 -11.76 -2.14 1.18
C ILE A 79 -12.83 -1.58 2.09
N LEU A 80 -12.44 -1.10 3.26
CA LEU A 80 -13.32 -0.53 4.26
C LEU A 80 -13.12 0.97 4.33
N LEU A 81 -14.17 1.73 4.04
CA LEU A 81 -14.19 3.19 4.10
C LEU A 81 -14.62 3.62 5.49
N VAL A 82 -13.80 4.44 6.12
CA VAL A 82 -13.98 4.88 7.51
C VAL A 82 -13.80 6.39 7.64
N SER A 83 -14.04 6.91 8.82
CA SER A 83 -13.69 8.26 9.26
C SER A 83 -12.83 8.19 10.51
N ASP A 84 -12.10 9.26 10.83
CA ASP A 84 -11.30 9.40 12.05
C ASP A 84 -10.36 8.21 12.32
N LEU A 85 -9.67 7.74 11.28
CA LEU A 85 -8.71 6.65 11.42
C LEU A 85 -7.50 7.09 12.24
N ARG A 86 -7.27 6.45 13.39
CA ARG A 86 -6.22 6.80 14.36
C ARG A 86 -5.46 5.61 14.87
N GLY A 87 -4.15 5.75 14.99
CA GLY A 87 -3.32 4.83 15.74
C GLY A 87 -3.54 4.96 17.24
N THR A 88 -3.58 3.83 17.96
CA THR A 88 -3.95 3.77 19.37
C THR A 88 -2.76 3.72 20.33
N ASP A 89 -1.56 3.40 19.86
CA ASP A 89 -0.38 3.29 20.71
C ASP A 89 0.55 4.52 20.57
N ARG A 90 1.53 4.60 21.46
CA ARG A 90 2.49 5.71 21.49
C ARG A 90 3.43 5.77 20.28
N PHE A 91 3.56 4.67 19.52
CA PHE A 91 4.43 4.58 18.36
C PHE A 91 3.66 4.83 17.06
N THR A 92 2.38 4.42 17.04
CA THR A 92 1.47 4.61 15.91
C THR A 92 0.47 5.75 16.16
N GLY A 93 0.52 6.41 17.32
CA GLY A 93 -0.41 7.48 17.68
C GLY A 93 -0.38 8.61 16.66
N GLY A 94 -1.53 8.91 16.06
CA GLY A 94 -1.70 9.94 15.04
C GLY A 94 -2.88 9.64 14.13
N ASP A 95 -3.10 10.55 13.19
CA ASP A 95 -4.13 10.41 12.17
C ASP A 95 -3.54 9.71 10.93
N TYR A 96 -4.27 8.75 10.39
CA TYR A 96 -3.88 7.96 9.22
C TYR A 96 -4.84 8.21 8.07
N ALA A 97 -4.35 8.14 6.83
CA ALA A 97 -5.18 8.17 5.62
C ALA A 97 -5.60 6.76 5.18
N GLY A 98 -4.86 5.74 5.59
CA GLY A 98 -5.15 4.34 5.32
C GLY A 98 -4.15 3.41 5.98
N PHE A 99 -4.46 2.13 5.97
CA PHE A 99 -3.54 1.03 6.22
C PHE A 99 -4.06 -0.26 5.59
N THR A 100 -3.14 -1.19 5.37
CA THR A 100 -3.44 -2.53 4.86
C THR A 100 -3.00 -3.58 5.86
N GLN A 101 -3.83 -4.61 6.07
CA GLN A 101 -3.51 -5.74 6.94
C GLN A 101 -3.94 -7.08 6.34
N ARG A 102 -3.26 -8.13 6.74
CA ARG A 102 -3.68 -9.52 6.47
C ARG A 102 -4.82 -9.90 7.39
N VAL A 103 -5.89 -10.50 6.87
CA VAL A 103 -7.02 -11.03 7.65
C VAL A 103 -7.32 -12.45 7.17
N GLY A 104 -6.97 -13.45 7.96
CA GLY A 104 -7.05 -14.83 7.54
C GLY A 104 -6.22 -15.10 6.28
N ASP A 105 -6.87 -15.59 5.24
CA ASP A 105 -6.28 -15.84 3.91
C ASP A 105 -6.43 -14.66 2.93
N GLY A 106 -6.94 -13.52 3.40
CA GLY A 106 -7.24 -12.36 2.58
C GLY A 106 -6.60 -11.07 3.07
N TRP A 107 -6.97 -9.96 2.45
CA TRP A 107 -6.48 -8.61 2.73
C TRP A 107 -7.62 -7.67 3.09
N ARG A 108 -7.37 -6.80 4.05
CA ARG A 108 -8.22 -5.66 4.35
C ARG A 108 -7.42 -4.38 4.17
N MET A 109 -7.93 -3.48 3.36
CA MET A 109 -7.47 -2.10 3.21
C MET A 109 -8.47 -1.20 3.91
N VAL A 110 -8.04 -0.43 4.90
CA VAL A 110 -8.88 0.55 5.62
C VAL A 110 -8.48 1.94 5.16
N LEU A 111 -9.43 2.74 4.73
CA LEU A 111 -9.20 4.07 4.13
C LEU A 111 -10.04 5.13 4.83
N ASP A 112 -9.40 6.16 5.36
CA ASP A 112 -10.07 7.34 5.93
C ASP A 112 -10.60 8.22 4.80
N GLY A 113 -11.92 8.22 4.59
CA GLY A 113 -12.55 8.96 3.50
C GLY A 113 -12.36 10.47 3.58
N ASP A 114 -12.15 11.02 4.77
CA ASP A 114 -11.93 12.45 4.98
C ASP A 114 -10.51 12.89 4.56
N ARG A 115 -9.55 11.94 4.46
CA ARG A 115 -8.15 12.17 4.10
C ARG A 115 -7.73 11.47 2.81
N LEU A 116 -8.67 10.76 2.18
CA LEU A 116 -8.37 9.89 1.05
C LEU A 116 -7.90 10.67 -0.17
N THR A 117 -6.82 10.19 -0.76
CA THR A 117 -6.30 10.64 -2.06
C THR A 117 -6.07 9.45 -2.98
N ALA A 118 -5.97 9.69 -4.28
CA ALA A 118 -5.55 8.64 -5.21
C ALA A 118 -4.17 8.06 -4.84
N GLY A 119 -3.25 8.91 -4.36
CA GLY A 119 -1.94 8.48 -3.87
C GLY A 119 -2.05 7.49 -2.72
N THR A 120 -2.88 7.79 -1.70
CA THR A 120 -3.13 6.87 -0.58
C THR A 120 -3.59 5.50 -1.05
N ILE A 121 -4.52 5.45 -2.01
CA ILE A 121 -5.02 4.17 -2.54
C ILE A 121 -3.91 3.40 -3.27
N HIS A 122 -3.09 4.07 -4.09
CA HIS A 122 -1.96 3.44 -4.76
C HIS A 122 -0.93 2.91 -3.76
N HIS A 123 -0.68 3.65 -2.68
CA HIS A 123 0.19 3.26 -1.59
C HIS A 123 -0.28 1.97 -0.90
N GLU A 124 -1.55 1.92 -0.52
CA GLU A 124 -2.13 0.75 0.13
C GLU A 124 -2.19 -0.48 -0.80
N ILE A 125 -2.45 -0.27 -2.09
CA ILE A 125 -2.35 -1.33 -3.09
C ILE A 125 -0.91 -1.89 -3.14
N ALA A 126 0.10 -1.02 -3.08
CA ALA A 126 1.49 -1.47 -3.08
C ALA A 126 1.82 -2.35 -1.87
N HIS A 127 1.24 -2.11 -0.69
CA HIS A 127 1.39 -2.99 0.46
C HIS A 127 0.76 -4.38 0.26
N ILE A 128 -0.39 -4.47 -0.42
CA ILE A 128 -0.97 -5.76 -0.81
C ILE A 128 -0.01 -6.49 -1.74
N LEU A 129 0.50 -5.80 -2.77
CA LEU A 129 1.44 -6.37 -3.73
C LEU A 129 2.73 -6.82 -3.05
N ASP A 130 3.31 -5.98 -2.19
CA ASP A 130 4.51 -6.32 -1.44
C ASP A 130 4.33 -7.62 -0.64
N GLY A 131 3.22 -7.77 0.07
CA GLY A 131 2.89 -8.99 0.80
C GLY A 131 2.79 -10.22 -0.09
N LEU A 132 2.01 -10.14 -1.18
CA LEU A 132 1.81 -11.26 -2.11
C LEU A 132 3.11 -11.67 -2.79
N LEU A 133 3.92 -10.71 -3.25
CA LEU A 133 5.16 -10.96 -3.97
C LEU A 133 6.26 -11.49 -3.06
N THR A 134 6.29 -11.03 -1.80
CA THR A 134 7.22 -11.52 -0.78
C THR A 134 6.86 -12.95 -0.36
N GLU A 135 5.59 -13.23 -0.11
CA GLU A 135 5.08 -14.59 0.17
C GLU A 135 5.40 -15.57 -0.97
N ALA A 136 5.31 -15.10 -2.22
CA ALA A 136 5.65 -15.88 -3.41
C ALA A 136 7.18 -16.03 -3.64
N GLY A 137 8.01 -15.31 -2.89
CA GLY A 137 9.47 -15.31 -3.03
C GLY A 137 10.01 -14.66 -4.30
N VAL A 138 9.18 -13.87 -5.01
CA VAL A 138 9.60 -13.15 -6.24
C VAL A 138 10.06 -11.73 -5.96
N LEU A 139 9.79 -11.20 -4.75
CA LEU A 139 10.27 -9.92 -4.26
C LEU A 139 11.01 -10.18 -2.94
N THR A 140 12.34 -10.05 -2.94
CA THR A 140 13.16 -10.34 -1.76
C THR A 140 13.69 -9.08 -1.10
N GLU A 141 13.92 -9.13 0.21
CA GLU A 141 14.57 -8.04 0.94
C GLU A 141 16.01 -7.84 0.47
N ALA A 142 16.75 -8.94 0.27
CA ALA A 142 18.15 -8.87 -0.13
C ALA A 142 18.36 -8.16 -1.47
N ASP A 143 17.54 -8.49 -2.48
CA ASP A 143 17.63 -7.86 -3.80
C ASP A 143 17.22 -6.39 -3.74
N TRP A 144 16.19 -6.05 -2.94
CA TRP A 144 15.78 -4.67 -2.75
C TRP A 144 16.86 -3.85 -2.05
N MET A 145 17.45 -4.39 -0.97
CA MET A 145 18.55 -3.74 -0.25
C MET A 145 19.79 -3.50 -1.12
N ALA A 146 20.04 -4.36 -2.11
CA ALA A 146 21.13 -4.16 -3.07
C ALA A 146 20.92 -2.91 -3.98
N LEU A 147 19.70 -2.38 -4.06
CA LEU A 147 19.37 -1.14 -4.76
C LEU A 147 19.44 0.11 -3.86
N CYS A 148 19.76 -0.06 -2.59
CA CYS A 148 19.94 1.03 -1.63
C CYS A 148 21.42 1.45 -1.53
N PRO A 149 21.73 2.61 -0.91
CA PRO A 149 23.12 3.01 -0.68
C PRO A 149 23.87 1.99 0.16
N GLY A 150 25.15 1.75 -0.15
CA GLY A 150 25.96 0.83 0.62
C GLY A 150 26.02 1.19 2.10
N GLY A 151 25.71 0.22 2.98
CA GLY A 151 25.66 0.43 4.42
C GLY A 151 24.40 1.10 4.96
N PHE A 152 23.40 1.37 4.10
CA PHE A 152 22.11 1.90 4.53
C PHE A 152 21.33 0.86 5.36
N SER A 153 20.56 1.35 6.32
CA SER A 153 19.57 0.56 7.07
C SER A 153 18.33 1.40 7.29
N TYR A 154 17.16 0.81 7.15
CA TYR A 154 15.90 1.48 7.43
C TYR A 154 15.77 1.86 8.90
N GLY A 155 15.06 2.94 9.18
CA GLY A 155 14.77 3.41 10.53
C GLY A 155 14.29 4.85 10.55
N PRO A 156 13.81 5.35 11.70
CA PRO A 156 13.38 6.73 11.85
C PRO A 156 14.59 7.69 11.83
N GLU A 157 14.33 8.96 11.53
CA GLU A 157 15.29 10.07 11.66
C GLU A 157 16.55 9.94 10.80
N GLN A 158 16.37 9.60 9.52
CA GLN A 158 17.46 9.53 8.57
C GLN A 158 17.60 10.83 7.76
N THR A 159 18.83 11.15 7.34
CA THR A 159 19.05 12.16 6.31
C THR A 159 18.63 11.61 4.96
N LEU A 160 17.78 12.34 4.22
CA LEU A 160 17.30 11.92 2.92
C LEU A 160 18.44 11.67 1.92
N TYR A 161 18.38 10.51 1.27
CA TYR A 161 19.19 10.15 0.09
C TYR A 161 18.32 10.29 -1.17
N PRO A 162 18.19 11.50 -1.75
CA PRO A 162 17.18 11.80 -2.78
C PRO A 162 17.38 11.01 -4.09
N ASP A 163 18.58 10.50 -4.34
CA ASP A 163 18.86 9.65 -5.50
C ASP A 163 18.35 8.23 -5.35
N PHE A 164 18.03 7.80 -4.12
CA PHE A 164 17.67 6.44 -3.79
C PHE A 164 16.26 6.29 -3.20
N PHE A 165 15.70 7.35 -2.63
CA PHE A 165 14.40 7.31 -1.95
C PHE A 165 13.54 8.49 -2.36
N VAL A 166 12.24 8.24 -2.46
CA VAL A 166 11.25 9.26 -2.83
C VAL A 166 11.19 10.39 -1.80
N ASP A 167 11.24 10.04 -0.52
CA ASP A 167 11.20 10.95 0.62
C ASP A 167 11.76 10.30 1.90
N GLU A 168 11.76 11.06 3.00
CA GLU A 168 12.20 10.57 4.31
C GLU A 168 11.34 9.41 4.83
N TYR A 169 10.06 9.39 4.47
CA TYR A 169 9.14 8.33 4.88
C TYR A 169 9.50 6.97 4.25
N ALA A 170 9.92 6.96 3.00
CA ALA A 170 10.42 5.75 2.32
C ALA A 170 11.63 5.12 3.02
N MET A 171 12.39 5.88 3.82
CA MET A 171 13.55 5.35 4.55
C MET A 171 13.21 4.74 5.91
N THR A 172 11.96 4.78 6.35
CA THR A 172 11.55 4.28 7.66
C THR A 172 11.44 2.76 7.70
N ASP A 173 10.97 2.14 6.63
CA ASP A 173 10.79 0.69 6.49
C ASP A 173 10.87 0.29 5.01
N ILE A 174 11.33 -0.93 4.73
CA ILE A 174 11.48 -1.45 3.36
C ILE A 174 10.15 -1.51 2.60
N ARG A 175 9.05 -1.76 3.31
CA ARG A 175 7.71 -1.81 2.71
C ARG A 175 7.22 -0.41 2.34
N GLU A 176 7.57 0.59 3.16
CA GLU A 176 7.29 1.99 2.86
C GLU A 176 8.09 2.47 1.65
N ASP A 177 9.35 2.07 1.51
CA ASP A 177 10.16 2.37 0.33
C ASP A 177 9.53 1.80 -0.94
N ARG A 178 9.10 0.55 -0.90
CA ARG A 178 8.40 -0.11 -2.02
C ARG A 178 7.08 0.59 -2.35
N ALA A 179 6.27 0.89 -1.33
CA ALA A 179 4.98 1.54 -1.50
C ALA A 179 5.13 2.97 -2.04
N ARG A 180 6.07 3.76 -1.51
CA ARG A 180 6.35 5.12 -1.98
C ARG A 180 6.92 5.16 -3.39
N THR A 181 7.82 4.22 -3.72
CA THR A 181 8.36 4.09 -5.07
C THR A 181 7.25 3.80 -6.08
N PHE A 182 6.34 2.88 -5.76
CA PHE A 182 5.22 2.52 -6.64
C PHE A 182 4.17 3.65 -6.75
N GLU A 183 3.74 4.22 -5.63
CA GLU A 183 2.79 5.32 -5.58
C GLU A 183 3.27 6.51 -6.42
N GLU A 184 4.51 6.94 -6.18
CA GLU A 184 5.07 8.13 -6.81
C GLU A 184 5.28 7.95 -8.33
N ALA A 185 5.61 6.73 -8.76
CA ALA A 185 5.68 6.41 -10.20
C ALA A 185 4.33 6.62 -10.88
N ILE A 186 3.24 6.16 -10.27
CA ILE A 186 1.88 6.35 -10.81
C ILE A 186 1.45 7.81 -10.75
N ARG A 187 1.78 8.51 -9.68
CA ARG A 187 1.41 9.91 -9.45
C ARG A 187 2.10 10.84 -10.43
N ARG A 188 3.39 10.65 -10.70
CA ARG A 188 4.16 11.44 -11.66
C ARG A 188 3.86 11.06 -13.11
N GLY A 189 3.56 9.78 -13.36
CA GLY A 189 3.29 9.26 -14.70
C GLY A 189 4.57 9.04 -15.53
N PRO A 190 4.47 9.17 -16.88
CA PRO A 190 5.58 8.86 -17.78
C PRO A 190 6.87 9.59 -17.41
N GLY A 191 7.98 8.85 -17.38
CA GLY A 191 9.29 9.40 -17.07
C GLY A 191 9.49 9.76 -15.59
N ALA A 192 8.68 9.25 -14.67
CA ALA A 192 8.73 9.59 -13.24
C ALA A 192 10.15 9.54 -12.65
N TYR A 193 10.97 8.60 -13.10
CA TYR A 193 12.31 8.35 -12.60
C TYR A 193 13.40 8.45 -13.68
N ALA A 194 13.15 9.18 -14.76
CA ALA A 194 14.12 9.37 -15.85
C ALA A 194 15.48 9.90 -15.36
N ASP A 195 15.48 10.78 -14.37
CA ASP A 195 16.68 11.40 -13.79
C ASP A 195 17.08 10.78 -12.43
N ALA A 196 16.48 9.64 -12.03
CA ALA A 196 16.70 8.97 -10.73
C ALA A 196 16.97 7.46 -10.93
N PRO A 197 18.17 7.06 -11.38
CA PRO A 197 18.46 5.68 -11.78
C PRO A 197 18.19 4.62 -10.71
N ALA A 198 18.44 4.91 -9.43
CA ALA A 198 18.16 3.95 -8.37
C ALA A 198 16.66 3.74 -8.14
N LEU A 199 15.86 4.80 -8.19
CA LEU A 199 14.39 4.70 -8.13
C LEU A 199 13.83 4.00 -9.37
N TRP A 200 14.41 4.24 -10.53
CA TRP A 200 14.06 3.53 -11.76
C TRP A 200 14.30 2.02 -11.62
N LEU A 201 15.47 1.61 -11.10
CA LEU A 201 15.80 0.20 -10.87
C LEU A 201 14.89 -0.45 -9.83
N LYS A 202 14.52 0.26 -8.76
CA LYS A 202 13.55 -0.21 -7.76
C LYS A 202 12.18 -0.46 -8.38
N LEU A 203 11.67 0.49 -9.17
CA LEU A 203 10.39 0.36 -9.86
C LEU A 203 10.44 -0.79 -10.89
N GLU A 204 11.52 -0.92 -11.65
CA GLU A 204 11.72 -2.00 -12.61
C GLU A 204 11.70 -3.37 -11.91
N TYR A 205 12.42 -3.51 -10.80
CA TYR A 205 12.44 -4.75 -10.02
C TYR A 205 11.04 -5.11 -9.49
N PHE A 206 10.33 -4.12 -8.92
CA PHE A 206 8.97 -4.33 -8.41
C PHE A 206 7.99 -4.69 -9.53
N SER A 207 8.05 -3.99 -10.66
CA SER A 207 7.22 -4.26 -11.84
C SER A 207 7.47 -5.66 -12.41
N ARG A 208 8.73 -6.09 -12.51
CA ARG A 208 9.09 -7.43 -12.96
C ARG A 208 8.58 -8.50 -12.01
N ALA A 209 8.65 -8.29 -10.68
CA ALA A 209 8.09 -9.19 -9.69
C ALA A 209 6.55 -9.32 -9.87
N ILE A 210 5.85 -8.21 -10.07
CA ILE A 210 4.40 -8.21 -10.37
C ILE A 210 4.11 -9.05 -11.62
N ARG A 211 4.80 -8.79 -12.72
CA ARG A 211 4.58 -9.55 -13.98
C ARG A 211 4.97 -11.02 -13.89
N THR A 212 5.86 -11.39 -12.99
CA THR A 212 6.24 -12.79 -12.75
C THR A 212 5.19 -13.54 -11.95
N HIS A 213 4.52 -12.86 -11.03
CA HIS A 213 3.57 -13.47 -10.09
C HIS A 213 2.14 -13.56 -10.64
N PHE A 214 1.67 -12.51 -11.32
CA PHE A 214 0.29 -12.39 -11.78
C PHE A 214 0.10 -12.94 -13.21
N ASP A 215 -1.12 -13.41 -13.52
CA ASP A 215 -1.53 -13.67 -14.89
C ASP A 215 -1.71 -12.34 -15.64
N THR A 216 -0.82 -12.10 -16.60
CA THR A 216 -0.77 -10.84 -17.36
C THR A 216 -1.36 -10.97 -18.77
N THR A 217 -2.04 -12.09 -19.07
CA THR A 217 -2.55 -12.39 -20.42
C THR A 217 -3.48 -11.30 -20.97
N LEU A 218 -4.27 -10.66 -20.11
CA LEU A 218 -5.21 -9.60 -20.47
C LEU A 218 -4.68 -8.18 -20.20
N TRP A 219 -3.42 -8.06 -19.81
CA TRP A 219 -2.86 -6.75 -19.44
C TRP A 219 -2.36 -6.00 -20.68
N PRO A 220 -2.34 -4.66 -20.61
CA PRO A 220 -1.70 -3.85 -21.65
C PRO A 220 -0.19 -4.13 -21.68
N GLU A 221 0.45 -3.75 -22.77
CA GLU A 221 1.92 -3.83 -22.91
C GLU A 221 2.63 -3.10 -21.78
N LYS A 222 2.11 -1.91 -21.42
CA LYS A 222 2.55 -1.13 -20.24
C LYS A 222 1.38 -0.83 -19.33
N THR A 223 1.58 -1.08 -18.08
CA THR A 223 0.62 -0.76 -16.99
C THR A 223 0.83 0.66 -16.49
N VAL A 224 -0.10 1.17 -15.66
CA VAL A 224 -0.05 2.53 -15.14
C VAL A 224 1.22 2.85 -14.36
N TRP A 225 1.82 1.88 -13.68
CA TRP A 225 3.09 2.07 -12.96
C TRP A 225 4.32 1.94 -13.87
N GLU A 226 4.24 1.16 -14.93
CA GLU A 226 5.33 0.97 -15.88
C GLU A 226 5.56 2.19 -16.78
N LEU A 227 4.58 3.08 -16.89
CA LEU A 227 4.78 4.37 -17.54
C LEU A 227 5.88 5.21 -16.84
N GLY A 228 6.08 5.00 -15.55
CA GLY A 228 7.17 5.63 -14.80
C GLY A 228 8.58 5.20 -15.22
N LEU A 229 8.70 4.11 -15.99
CA LEU A 229 9.96 3.58 -16.53
C LEU A 229 10.35 4.16 -17.91
N GLU A 230 9.52 5.00 -18.50
CA GLU A 230 9.80 5.68 -19.81
C GLU A 230 10.83 6.84 -19.66
#